data_410244f7550bcf54ea5369a739fb60aa
#
_entry.id   410244f7550bcf54ea5369a739fb60aa
#
_cell.length_a   1.000
_cell.length_b   1.000
_cell.length_c   1.000
_cell.angle_alpha   90.00
_cell.angle_beta   90.00
_cell.angle_gamma   90.00
#
_symmetry.space_group_name_H-M   'P 1'
#
loop_
_entity.id
_entity.type
_entity.pdbx_description
1 polymer ?
#
loop_
_entity_poly.entity_id
_entity_poly.type
_entity_poly.pdbx_seq_one_letter_code
_entity_poly.pdbx_strand_id
1 'polypeptide(L)'
;MKINVVDEFIALASLNSPSRKEGRVAEYLVERLRELGVDATVDDSAARSGSDTGNIIARIPGSAAGPTILLCAHMDTVGPTEGMVPVVRDGVVYSNGETVLGADDKAGIAIILAALSGLKADAIPHGPIEILFTVQEEVGLFGAKYLQADLKADFGYILDGDGPVGNIINRAPSKVDLDFVLEGKAAHAGRPDTGINAIVAASSAIARLRTGRIDAQTTSNVGVISGGKARNIVPDRADVAVEVRSTDLEKLEREVQAVLDAFNEAAAASGARLTVRREASFETFTIPETHPVVTNAFLAARSLGIAPRLWTSGGGTDANVFNVQGLICVGLGVGTEDPHSPKEQIPVAQLEAGVRFIEA
;
A
#
# COMPACT_ATOMS: atom_id res chain seq x y z
N MET A 1 -16.26 -24.26 13.81
CA MET A 1 -16.73 -23.09 14.59
C MET A 1 -16.43 -21.85 13.75
N LYS A 2 -17.33 -20.87 13.69
CA LYS A 2 -17.07 -19.62 12.97
C LYS A 2 -16.09 -18.75 13.75
N ILE A 3 -15.15 -18.14 13.06
CA ILE A 3 -14.25 -17.13 13.62
C ILE A 3 -15.04 -15.83 13.84
N ASN A 4 -14.92 -15.26 15.04
CA ASN A 4 -15.40 -13.91 15.30
C ASN A 4 -14.39 -12.93 14.71
N VAL A 5 -14.80 -12.13 13.74
CA VAL A 5 -13.90 -11.23 13.02
C VAL A 5 -13.26 -10.16 13.91
N VAL A 6 -13.99 -9.71 14.95
CA VAL A 6 -13.48 -8.68 15.87
C VAL A 6 -12.38 -9.26 16.76
N ASP A 7 -12.62 -10.47 17.32
CA ASP A 7 -11.62 -11.15 18.15
C ASP A 7 -10.37 -11.50 17.33
N GLU A 8 -10.56 -11.94 16.08
CA GLU A 8 -9.47 -12.23 15.14
C GLU A 8 -8.67 -10.99 14.80
N PHE A 9 -9.37 -9.89 14.49
CA PHE A 9 -8.71 -8.60 14.23
C PHE A 9 -7.91 -8.11 15.45
N ILE A 10 -8.49 -8.18 16.66
CA ILE A 10 -7.79 -7.80 17.89
C ILE A 10 -6.53 -8.66 18.11
N ALA A 11 -6.63 -9.97 17.86
CA ALA A 11 -5.47 -10.86 17.99
C ALA A 11 -4.36 -10.47 16.98
N LEU A 12 -4.70 -10.26 15.72
CA LEU A 12 -3.76 -9.82 14.67
C LEU A 12 -3.17 -8.45 14.97
N ALA A 13 -4.01 -7.48 15.31
CA ALA A 13 -3.58 -6.13 15.66
C ALA A 13 -2.58 -6.11 16.84
N SER A 14 -2.75 -7.03 17.81
CA SER A 14 -1.82 -7.17 18.95
C SER A 14 -0.45 -7.76 18.59
N LEU A 15 -0.27 -8.26 17.36
CA LEU A 15 1.01 -8.76 16.85
C LEU A 15 1.76 -7.61 16.17
N ASN A 16 2.91 -7.23 16.72
CA ASN A 16 3.76 -6.22 16.11
C ASN A 16 4.40 -6.75 14.83
N SER A 17 4.17 -6.08 13.69
CA SER A 17 4.68 -6.48 12.38
C SER A 17 5.03 -5.28 11.49
N PRO A 18 5.96 -4.40 11.92
CA PRO A 18 6.43 -3.37 11.01
C PRO A 18 7.09 -4.03 9.79
N SER A 19 7.05 -3.37 8.64
CA SER A 19 7.67 -3.87 7.40
C SER A 19 9.05 -4.47 7.65
N ARG A 20 9.33 -5.65 7.09
CA ARG A 20 10.50 -6.53 7.29
C ARG A 20 10.51 -7.32 8.60
N LYS A 21 9.44 -7.27 9.41
CA LYS A 21 9.31 -7.98 10.70
C LYS A 21 7.96 -8.66 10.84
N GLU A 22 7.50 -9.26 9.76
CA GLU A 22 6.18 -9.88 9.64
C GLU A 22 6.15 -11.32 10.16
N GLY A 23 7.30 -11.91 10.52
CA GLY A 23 7.43 -13.33 10.87
C GLY A 23 6.45 -13.83 11.93
N ARG A 24 6.16 -13.02 12.97
CA ARG A 24 5.19 -13.39 14.02
C ARG A 24 3.75 -13.46 13.50
N VAL A 25 3.38 -12.55 12.60
CA VAL A 25 2.05 -12.59 11.95
C VAL A 25 2.00 -13.78 11.00
N ALA A 26 3.07 -14.04 10.25
CA ALA A 26 3.14 -15.18 9.35
C ALA A 26 2.98 -16.51 10.10
N GLU A 27 3.68 -16.73 11.21
CA GLU A 27 3.52 -17.91 12.07
C GLU A 27 2.08 -18.07 12.56
N TYR A 28 1.48 -16.99 13.03
CA TYR A 28 0.08 -16.97 13.45
C TYR A 28 -0.86 -17.38 12.31
N LEU A 29 -0.69 -16.82 11.11
CA LEU A 29 -1.56 -17.08 9.97
C LEU A 29 -1.44 -18.51 9.45
N VAL A 30 -0.23 -19.07 9.39
CA VAL A 30 -0.03 -20.47 9.02
C VAL A 30 -0.77 -21.40 9.98
N GLU A 31 -0.70 -21.14 11.28
CA GLU A 31 -1.43 -21.92 12.29
C GLU A 31 -2.95 -21.75 12.15
N ARG A 32 -3.44 -20.52 11.95
CA ARG A 32 -4.88 -20.26 11.77
C ARG A 32 -5.45 -20.93 10.52
N LEU A 33 -4.72 -20.89 9.40
CA LEU A 33 -5.12 -21.61 8.18
C LEU A 33 -5.14 -23.11 8.42
N ARG A 34 -4.16 -23.67 9.15
CA ARG A 34 -4.13 -25.07 9.53
C ARG A 34 -5.33 -25.48 10.39
N GLU A 35 -5.75 -24.66 11.36
CA GLU A 35 -6.96 -24.86 12.16
C GLU A 35 -8.23 -24.88 11.29
N LEU A 36 -8.25 -24.09 10.22
CA LEU A 36 -9.32 -24.12 9.22
C LEU A 36 -9.22 -25.34 8.29
N GLY A 37 -8.18 -26.17 8.41
CA GLY A 37 -7.92 -27.32 7.55
C GLY A 37 -7.42 -26.93 6.17
N VAL A 38 -6.74 -25.81 6.08
CA VAL A 38 -6.13 -25.28 4.85
C VAL A 38 -4.61 -25.30 5.00
N ASP A 39 -3.93 -26.02 4.12
CA ASP A 39 -2.48 -26.04 4.09
C ASP A 39 -1.96 -24.75 3.44
N ALA A 40 -1.03 -24.10 4.15
CA ALA A 40 -0.38 -22.88 3.69
C ALA A 40 1.12 -23.12 3.47
N THR A 41 1.68 -22.41 2.50
CA THR A 41 3.13 -22.39 2.21
C THR A 41 3.66 -20.99 2.33
N VAL A 42 4.88 -20.85 2.81
CA VAL A 42 5.63 -19.59 2.82
C VAL A 42 6.59 -19.62 1.63
N ASP A 43 6.58 -18.59 0.79
CA ASP A 43 7.47 -18.51 -0.36
C ASP A 43 8.88 -17.96 -0.01
N ASP A 44 9.77 -17.95 -1.00
CA ASP A 44 11.15 -17.47 -0.83
C ASP A 44 11.33 -15.96 -1.07
N SER A 45 10.25 -15.17 -1.06
CA SER A 45 10.32 -13.71 -1.30
C SER A 45 11.19 -12.98 -0.27
N ALA A 46 11.33 -13.54 0.95
CA ALA A 46 12.22 -13.02 1.99
C ALA A 46 13.67 -12.82 1.52
N ALA A 47 14.17 -13.73 0.68
CA ALA A 47 15.55 -13.66 0.17
C ALA A 47 15.83 -12.39 -0.66
N ARG A 48 14.79 -11.83 -1.29
CA ARG A 48 14.88 -10.62 -2.13
C ARG A 48 14.35 -9.37 -1.43
N SER A 49 13.29 -9.50 -0.65
CA SER A 49 12.68 -8.39 0.07
C SER A 49 13.47 -7.98 1.31
N GLY A 50 14.21 -8.91 1.91
CA GLY A 50 14.91 -8.70 3.18
C GLY A 50 13.96 -8.69 4.38
N SER A 51 12.74 -9.25 4.25
CA SER A 51 11.87 -9.55 5.39
C SER A 51 12.39 -10.76 6.18
N ASP A 52 11.90 -10.92 7.41
CA ASP A 52 12.19 -12.11 8.22
C ASP A 52 11.27 -13.30 7.89
N THR A 53 10.34 -13.13 6.95
CA THR A 53 9.48 -14.19 6.38
C THR A 53 9.16 -13.91 4.90
N GLY A 54 8.60 -14.90 4.19
CA GLY A 54 8.03 -14.75 2.85
C GLY A 54 6.53 -14.49 2.87
N ASN A 55 5.94 -14.39 1.67
CA ASN A 55 4.50 -14.36 1.49
C ASN A 55 3.88 -15.70 1.88
N ILE A 56 2.64 -15.66 2.39
CA ILE A 56 1.87 -16.88 2.68
C ILE A 56 0.90 -17.14 1.54
N ILE A 57 0.95 -18.36 1.00
CA ILE A 57 0.05 -18.80 -0.07
C ILE A 57 -0.74 -20.02 0.41
N ALA A 58 -2.05 -20.00 0.20
CA ALA A 58 -2.91 -21.14 0.47
C ALA A 58 -3.92 -21.34 -0.66
N ARG A 59 -4.37 -22.58 -0.86
CA ARG A 59 -5.32 -22.95 -1.92
C ARG A 59 -6.45 -23.77 -1.35
N ILE A 60 -7.66 -23.35 -1.64
CA ILE A 60 -8.89 -24.01 -1.19
C ILE A 60 -9.61 -24.54 -2.44
N PRO A 61 -9.81 -25.85 -2.57
CA PRO A 61 -10.59 -26.43 -3.66
C PRO A 61 -12.01 -25.90 -3.63
N GLY A 62 -12.57 -25.60 -4.80
CA GLY A 62 -13.97 -25.22 -4.91
C GLY A 62 -14.91 -26.36 -4.51
N SER A 63 -16.01 -26.03 -3.85
CA SER A 63 -17.13 -26.94 -3.58
C SER A 63 -18.19 -26.90 -4.69
N ALA A 64 -18.10 -25.90 -5.59
CA ALA A 64 -18.94 -25.73 -6.78
C ALA A 64 -18.08 -25.29 -7.97
N ALA A 65 -18.66 -25.38 -9.18
CA ALA A 65 -18.02 -24.82 -10.36
C ALA A 65 -18.05 -23.30 -10.31
N GLY A 66 -16.92 -22.67 -10.66
CA GLY A 66 -16.77 -21.24 -10.69
C GLY A 66 -15.34 -20.82 -11.03
N PRO A 67 -15.09 -19.54 -11.25
CA PRO A 67 -13.72 -19.05 -11.43
C PRO A 67 -12.90 -19.25 -10.16
N THR A 68 -11.59 -19.38 -10.32
CA THR A 68 -10.65 -19.29 -9.20
C THR A 68 -10.46 -17.83 -8.84
N ILE A 69 -10.69 -17.44 -7.59
CA ILE A 69 -10.50 -16.08 -7.12
C ILE A 69 -9.29 -15.99 -6.19
N LEU A 70 -8.52 -14.88 -6.30
CA LEU A 70 -7.52 -14.52 -5.32
C LEU A 70 -8.15 -13.61 -4.27
N LEU A 71 -7.89 -13.89 -2.99
CA LEU A 71 -8.10 -12.98 -1.85
C LEU A 71 -6.73 -12.61 -1.29
N CYS A 72 -6.41 -11.33 -1.25
CA CYS A 72 -5.11 -10.83 -0.83
C CYS A 72 -5.23 -9.72 0.19
N ALA A 73 -4.29 -9.70 1.15
CA ALA A 73 -4.10 -8.66 2.15
C ALA A 73 -2.62 -8.63 2.55
N HIS A 74 -2.12 -7.53 3.13
CA HIS A 74 -0.73 -7.49 3.55
C HIS A 74 -0.54 -7.67 5.06
N MET A 75 0.63 -8.20 5.46
CA MET A 75 0.94 -8.56 6.85
C MET A 75 1.67 -7.44 7.61
N ASP A 76 2.36 -6.57 6.91
CA ASP A 76 3.10 -5.48 7.51
C ASP A 76 2.22 -4.28 7.84
N THR A 77 2.75 -3.41 8.67
CA THR A 77 2.12 -2.13 9.04
C THR A 77 3.19 -1.04 9.08
N VAL A 78 2.77 0.21 8.86
CA VAL A 78 3.62 1.35 9.18
C VAL A 78 3.88 1.44 10.69
N GLY A 79 4.91 2.19 11.11
CA GLY A 79 5.19 2.44 12.53
C GLY A 79 4.59 3.75 13.04
N PRO A 80 4.55 3.94 14.36
CA PRO A 80 4.96 3.00 15.41
C PRO A 80 3.87 1.99 15.78
N THR A 81 4.25 0.74 16.02
CA THR A 81 3.33 -0.35 16.42
C THR A 81 3.72 -1.04 17.72
N GLU A 82 4.93 -0.77 18.24
CA GLU A 82 5.41 -1.40 19.47
C GLU A 82 4.58 -0.95 20.68
N GLY A 83 4.08 -1.91 21.46
CA GLY A 83 3.23 -1.64 22.62
C GLY A 83 1.76 -1.32 22.26
N MET A 84 1.33 -1.59 21.02
CA MET A 84 -0.05 -1.39 20.61
C MET A 84 -0.99 -2.28 21.44
N VAL A 85 -2.06 -1.68 21.94
CA VAL A 85 -3.16 -2.34 22.66
C VAL A 85 -4.48 -1.89 22.03
N PRO A 86 -5.19 -2.79 21.32
CA PRO A 86 -6.49 -2.43 20.73
C PRO A 86 -7.53 -2.16 21.80
N VAL A 87 -8.32 -1.11 21.61
CA VAL A 87 -9.38 -0.71 22.53
C VAL A 87 -10.72 -0.68 21.78
N VAL A 88 -11.69 -1.48 22.22
CA VAL A 88 -13.04 -1.45 21.66
C VAL A 88 -13.90 -0.52 22.50
N ARG A 89 -14.47 0.51 21.88
CA ARG A 89 -15.38 1.45 22.53
C ARG A 89 -16.44 1.91 21.55
N ASP A 90 -17.69 1.90 21.96
CA ASP A 90 -18.86 2.38 21.19
C ASP A 90 -18.96 1.75 19.78
N GLY A 91 -18.59 0.47 19.64
CA GLY A 91 -18.64 -0.25 18.38
C GLY A 91 -17.51 0.10 17.39
N VAL A 92 -16.44 0.72 17.85
CA VAL A 92 -15.23 1.05 17.07
C VAL A 92 -14.00 0.49 17.78
N VAL A 93 -13.06 -0.04 17.01
CA VAL A 93 -11.74 -0.46 17.49
C VAL A 93 -10.74 0.67 17.23
N TYR A 94 -10.00 1.05 18.26
CA TYR A 94 -8.97 2.08 18.25
C TYR A 94 -7.63 1.51 18.67
N SER A 95 -6.55 2.22 18.35
CA SER A 95 -5.27 2.03 19.05
C SER A 95 -5.32 2.64 20.46
N ASN A 96 -4.23 2.51 21.20
CA ASN A 96 -4.02 3.20 22.49
C ASN A 96 -3.77 4.72 22.36
N GLY A 97 -3.70 5.25 21.12
CA GLY A 97 -3.42 6.65 20.81
C GLY A 97 -1.93 7.02 20.73
N GLU A 98 -1.02 6.07 21.01
CA GLU A 98 0.44 6.26 20.92
C GLU A 98 1.01 5.57 19.66
N THR A 99 0.29 4.57 19.15
CA THR A 99 0.68 3.75 17.99
C THR A 99 -0.38 3.82 16.90
N VAL A 100 -0.07 3.36 15.70
CA VAL A 100 -1.09 2.99 14.71
C VAL A 100 -1.86 1.78 15.24
N LEU A 101 -3.08 1.56 14.75
CA LEU A 101 -3.87 0.36 15.08
C LEU A 101 -3.41 -0.86 14.25
N GLY A 102 -2.95 -0.60 13.03
CA GLY A 102 -2.62 -1.63 12.03
C GLY A 102 -3.87 -2.28 11.44
N ALA A 103 -5.00 -1.54 11.37
CA ALA A 103 -6.17 -1.98 10.64
C ALA A 103 -5.88 -2.07 9.13
N ASP A 104 -5.00 -1.23 8.66
CA ASP A 104 -4.30 -1.32 7.40
C ASP A 104 -3.06 -2.24 7.57
N ASP A 105 -3.06 -3.53 7.11
CA ASP A 105 -4.21 -4.20 6.48
C ASP A 105 -4.60 -5.50 7.23
N LYS A 106 -4.40 -5.54 8.55
CA LYS A 106 -4.83 -6.70 9.38
C LYS A 106 -6.35 -6.86 9.41
N ALA A 107 -7.10 -5.81 9.04
CA ALA A 107 -8.55 -5.92 8.87
C ALA A 107 -8.90 -6.80 7.67
N GLY A 108 -8.23 -6.61 6.53
CA GLY A 108 -8.37 -7.47 5.36
C GLY A 108 -8.06 -8.92 5.68
N ILE A 109 -6.97 -9.18 6.40
CA ILE A 109 -6.59 -10.52 6.86
C ILE A 109 -7.70 -11.14 7.72
N ALA A 110 -8.18 -10.41 8.74
CA ALA A 110 -9.23 -10.90 9.66
C ALA A 110 -10.54 -11.21 8.92
N ILE A 111 -10.93 -10.35 7.97
CA ILE A 111 -12.09 -10.53 7.11
C ILE A 111 -11.96 -11.82 6.28
N ILE A 112 -10.80 -12.04 5.63
CA ILE A 112 -10.54 -13.25 4.84
C ILE A 112 -10.69 -14.50 5.71
N LEU A 113 -10.00 -14.57 6.86
CA LEU A 113 -10.04 -15.73 7.73
C LEU A 113 -11.46 -16.00 8.28
N ALA A 114 -12.18 -14.95 8.68
CA ALA A 114 -13.54 -15.09 9.17
C ALA A 114 -14.50 -15.56 8.07
N ALA A 115 -14.42 -15.01 6.85
CA ALA A 115 -15.22 -15.44 5.71
C ALA A 115 -14.96 -16.90 5.35
N LEU A 116 -13.70 -17.35 5.29
CA LEU A 116 -13.37 -18.76 5.05
C LEU A 116 -13.98 -19.69 6.11
N SER A 117 -13.93 -19.27 7.37
CA SER A 117 -14.55 -20.04 8.44
C SER A 117 -16.07 -20.13 8.29
N GLY A 118 -16.71 -19.04 7.81
CA GLY A 118 -18.14 -18.98 7.51
C GLY A 118 -18.51 -19.87 6.34
N LEU A 119 -17.81 -19.77 5.20
CA LEU A 119 -18.01 -20.63 4.03
C LEU A 119 -17.97 -22.11 4.40
N LYS A 120 -16.99 -22.51 5.22
CA LYS A 120 -16.85 -23.88 5.69
C LYS A 120 -17.95 -24.30 6.64
N ALA A 121 -18.28 -23.47 7.64
CA ALA A 121 -19.25 -23.80 8.69
C ALA A 121 -20.68 -23.90 8.15
N ASP A 122 -21.06 -23.03 7.22
CA ASP A 122 -22.40 -22.97 6.64
C ASP A 122 -22.50 -23.78 5.33
N ALA A 123 -21.42 -24.44 4.91
CA ALA A 123 -21.33 -25.19 3.65
C ALA A 123 -21.78 -24.36 2.43
N ILE A 124 -21.37 -23.10 2.39
CA ILE A 124 -21.69 -22.18 1.28
C ILE A 124 -20.95 -22.67 0.03
N PRO A 125 -21.65 -22.94 -1.09
CA PRO A 125 -20.99 -23.34 -2.33
C PRO A 125 -20.10 -22.22 -2.89
N HIS A 126 -18.85 -22.54 -3.21
CA HIS A 126 -17.90 -21.57 -3.75
C HIS A 126 -16.97 -22.20 -4.81
N GLY A 127 -16.47 -21.39 -5.74
CA GLY A 127 -15.38 -21.76 -6.64
C GLY A 127 -14.06 -21.95 -5.89
N PRO A 128 -12.97 -22.34 -6.58
CA PRO A 128 -11.64 -22.40 -5.96
C PRO A 128 -11.19 -21.02 -5.47
N ILE A 129 -10.48 -20.99 -4.32
CA ILE A 129 -9.95 -19.76 -3.73
C ILE A 129 -8.43 -19.90 -3.54
N GLU A 130 -7.68 -18.92 -4.01
CA GLU A 130 -6.29 -18.70 -3.62
C GLU A 130 -6.22 -17.58 -2.58
N ILE A 131 -5.40 -17.78 -1.56
CA ILE A 131 -5.13 -16.78 -0.53
C ILE A 131 -3.69 -16.37 -0.65
N LEU A 132 -3.45 -15.08 -0.55
CA LEU A 132 -2.11 -14.52 -0.52
C LEU A 132 -2.05 -13.47 0.58
N PHE A 133 -1.14 -13.68 1.55
CA PHE A 133 -0.77 -12.64 2.50
C PHE A 133 0.65 -12.19 2.20
N THR A 134 0.80 -10.91 1.83
CA THR A 134 2.05 -10.35 1.35
C THR A 134 2.86 -9.71 2.46
N VAL A 135 4.19 -9.58 2.24
CA VAL A 135 5.12 -8.83 3.09
C VAL A 135 5.48 -7.50 2.45
N GLN A 136 5.82 -6.50 3.27
CA GLN A 136 6.42 -5.22 2.83
C GLN A 136 5.62 -4.51 1.72
N GLU A 137 4.31 -4.47 1.84
CA GLU A 137 3.46 -3.65 0.98
C GLU A 137 3.81 -2.17 1.16
N GLU A 138 3.85 -1.70 2.41
CA GLU A 138 3.99 -0.33 2.89
C GLU A 138 5.32 0.36 2.48
N VAL A 139 6.32 -0.42 2.15
CA VAL A 139 7.65 0.07 1.79
C VAL A 139 8.01 -0.18 0.34
N GLY A 140 7.03 -0.56 -0.48
CA GLY A 140 7.23 -0.66 -1.93
C GLY A 140 6.69 -1.90 -2.60
N LEU A 141 5.66 -2.56 -2.08
CA LEU A 141 4.96 -3.71 -2.68
C LEU A 141 5.92 -4.90 -2.91
N PHE A 142 6.91 -5.08 -2.01
CA PHE A 142 7.99 -6.04 -2.28
C PHE A 142 7.51 -7.48 -2.22
N GLY A 143 6.50 -7.79 -1.39
CA GLY A 143 5.87 -9.11 -1.37
C GLY A 143 5.29 -9.48 -2.72
N ALA A 144 4.45 -8.63 -3.29
CA ALA A 144 3.86 -8.84 -4.61
C ALA A 144 4.92 -8.85 -5.72
N LYS A 145 5.89 -7.91 -5.71
CA LYS A 145 6.97 -7.83 -6.71
C LYS A 145 7.87 -9.06 -6.73
N TYR A 146 8.07 -9.70 -5.58
CA TYR A 146 8.99 -10.82 -5.44
C TYR A 146 8.29 -12.16 -5.22
N LEU A 147 6.97 -12.19 -5.43
CA LEU A 147 6.17 -13.42 -5.35
C LEU A 147 6.77 -14.52 -6.24
N GLN A 148 7.01 -15.69 -5.65
CA GLN A 148 7.58 -16.85 -6.35
C GLN A 148 6.50 -17.86 -6.77
N ALA A 149 5.27 -17.72 -6.27
CA ALA A 149 4.18 -18.63 -6.57
C ALA A 149 3.55 -18.36 -7.92
N ASP A 150 3.21 -19.43 -8.64
CA ASP A 150 2.39 -19.37 -9.84
C ASP A 150 0.92 -19.36 -9.42
N LEU A 151 0.33 -18.17 -9.35
CA LEU A 151 -1.10 -17.99 -9.06
C LEU A 151 -1.95 -18.53 -10.21
N LYS A 152 -3.05 -19.19 -9.86
CA LYS A 152 -4.02 -19.79 -10.80
C LYS A 152 -5.34 -19.06 -10.85
N ALA A 153 -5.46 -17.98 -10.08
CA ALA A 153 -6.68 -17.19 -10.03
C ALA A 153 -7.01 -16.55 -11.39
N ASP A 154 -8.28 -16.56 -11.76
CA ASP A 154 -8.78 -15.89 -12.95
C ASP A 154 -8.83 -14.37 -12.75
N PHE A 155 -9.05 -13.92 -11.51
CA PHE A 155 -8.99 -12.53 -11.07
C PHE A 155 -8.88 -12.46 -9.53
N GLY A 156 -8.58 -11.25 -9.00
CA GLY A 156 -8.31 -11.10 -7.57
C GLY A 156 -8.97 -9.88 -6.91
N TYR A 157 -9.15 -10.02 -5.60
CA TYR A 157 -9.60 -8.97 -4.69
C TYR A 157 -8.52 -8.70 -3.64
N ILE A 158 -8.06 -7.46 -3.57
CA ILE A 158 -7.08 -6.99 -2.59
C ILE A 158 -7.87 -6.25 -1.50
N LEU A 159 -7.90 -6.80 -0.30
CA LEU A 159 -8.70 -6.27 0.82
C LEU A 159 -7.98 -5.13 1.56
N ASP A 160 -7.41 -4.25 0.81
CA ASP A 160 -6.56 -3.12 1.21
C ASP A 160 -7.04 -1.84 0.49
N GLY A 161 -8.34 -1.61 0.51
CA GLY A 161 -8.94 -0.51 -0.23
C GLY A 161 -9.41 0.63 0.66
N ASP A 162 -9.28 1.83 0.14
CA ASP A 162 -9.77 3.06 0.78
C ASP A 162 -11.30 3.04 1.03
N GLY A 163 -11.70 3.45 2.23
CA GLY A 163 -13.09 3.74 2.58
C GLY A 163 -13.93 2.51 2.94
N PRO A 164 -15.26 2.67 3.04
CA PRO A 164 -16.14 1.65 3.59
C PRO A 164 -16.29 0.44 2.67
N VAL A 165 -16.74 -0.68 3.25
CA VAL A 165 -17.13 -1.87 2.51
C VAL A 165 -18.17 -1.50 1.44
N GLY A 166 -17.95 -1.98 0.20
CA GLY A 166 -18.70 -1.59 -1.00
C GLY A 166 -17.98 -0.58 -1.89
N ASN A 167 -16.87 0.04 -1.44
CA ASN A 167 -15.96 0.72 -2.32
C ASN A 167 -15.14 -0.31 -3.11
N ILE A 168 -15.05 -0.12 -4.42
CA ILE A 168 -14.29 -0.98 -5.33
C ILE A 168 -13.26 -0.11 -6.04
N ILE A 169 -11.99 -0.33 -5.72
CA ILE A 169 -10.87 0.44 -6.24
C ILE A 169 -10.48 -0.19 -7.58
N ASN A 170 -11.04 0.34 -8.65
CA ASN A 170 -10.77 -0.14 -10.01
C ASN A 170 -9.72 0.69 -10.73
N ARG A 171 -9.11 1.68 -10.05
CA ARG A 171 -8.06 2.54 -10.60
C ARG A 171 -7.11 2.97 -9.49
N ALA A 172 -5.81 2.90 -9.76
CA ALA A 172 -4.76 3.44 -8.91
C ALA A 172 -3.67 4.12 -9.76
N PRO A 173 -2.89 5.07 -9.20
CA PRO A 173 -1.86 5.78 -9.94
C PRO A 173 -0.61 4.94 -10.20
N SER A 174 0.23 5.40 -11.12
CA SER A 174 1.68 5.16 -11.08
C SER A 174 2.34 6.13 -10.12
N LYS A 175 3.50 5.75 -9.58
CA LYS A 175 4.36 6.59 -8.76
C LYS A 175 5.79 6.57 -9.28
N VAL A 176 6.40 7.74 -9.38
CA VAL A 176 7.83 7.92 -9.65
C VAL A 176 8.45 8.71 -8.51
N ASP A 177 9.51 8.15 -7.94
CA ASP A 177 10.36 8.80 -6.94
C ASP A 177 11.59 9.40 -7.62
N LEU A 178 11.94 10.63 -7.22
CA LEU A 178 13.06 11.40 -7.74
C LEU A 178 13.90 11.90 -6.58
N ASP A 179 15.11 11.38 -6.45
CA ASP A 179 16.10 11.86 -5.47
C ASP A 179 17.15 12.72 -6.18
N PHE A 180 17.30 13.96 -5.71
CA PHE A 180 18.25 14.93 -6.22
C PHE A 180 19.34 15.20 -5.21
N VAL A 181 20.58 15.12 -5.64
CA VAL A 181 21.75 15.56 -4.88
C VAL A 181 22.42 16.71 -5.63
N LEU A 182 22.39 17.89 -5.03
CA LEU A 182 23.13 19.06 -5.54
C LEU A 182 24.43 19.21 -4.75
N GLU A 183 25.54 19.18 -5.46
CA GLU A 183 26.87 19.37 -4.89
C GLU A 183 27.43 20.72 -5.38
N GLY A 184 27.64 21.59 -4.42
CA GLY A 184 28.22 22.91 -4.60
C GLY A 184 29.69 22.96 -4.18
N LYS A 185 30.09 24.09 -3.58
CA LYS A 185 31.42 24.30 -3.06
C LYS A 185 31.37 25.06 -1.74
N ALA A 186 31.96 24.49 -0.70
CA ALA A 186 32.03 25.13 0.60
C ALA A 186 32.93 26.37 0.54
N ALA A 187 32.56 27.41 1.26
CA ALA A 187 33.33 28.61 1.48
C ALA A 187 32.97 29.29 2.79
N HIS A 188 33.75 30.20 3.28
CA HIS A 188 33.39 31.06 4.40
C HIS A 188 32.22 31.98 4.00
N ALA A 189 31.17 32.10 4.80
CA ALA A 189 30.00 32.89 4.43
C ALA A 189 30.28 34.38 4.21
N GLY A 190 31.36 34.91 4.78
CA GLY A 190 31.87 36.25 4.52
C GLY A 190 32.68 36.40 3.21
N ARG A 191 32.89 35.31 2.46
CA ARG A 191 33.53 35.27 1.15
C ARG A 191 32.75 34.35 0.20
N PRO A 192 31.44 34.63 -0.02
CA PRO A 192 30.52 33.71 -0.72
C PRO A 192 30.92 33.50 -2.18
N ASP A 193 31.60 34.45 -2.81
CA ASP A 193 31.99 34.40 -4.24
C ASP A 193 32.98 33.26 -4.54
N THR A 194 33.61 32.67 -3.53
CA THR A 194 34.51 31.52 -3.68
C THR A 194 33.82 30.17 -3.55
N GLY A 195 32.52 30.17 -3.22
CA GLY A 195 31.69 28.98 -3.02
C GLY A 195 30.57 28.87 -4.03
N ILE A 196 29.86 27.72 -3.97
CA ILE A 196 28.63 27.46 -4.71
C ILE A 196 27.61 26.94 -3.67
N ASN A 197 26.53 27.67 -3.46
CA ASN A 197 25.55 27.36 -2.43
C ASN A 197 24.53 26.34 -2.94
N ALA A 198 24.65 25.10 -2.51
CA ALA A 198 23.79 24.01 -2.93
C ALA A 198 22.32 24.19 -2.43
N ILE A 199 22.12 24.77 -1.23
CA ILE A 199 20.76 25.05 -0.71
C ILE A 199 20.05 26.07 -1.58
N VAL A 200 20.74 27.14 -2.01
CA VAL A 200 20.15 28.17 -2.89
C VAL A 200 19.79 27.55 -4.24
N ALA A 201 20.66 26.70 -4.80
CA ALA A 201 20.39 25.98 -6.04
C ALA A 201 19.14 25.07 -5.91
N ALA A 202 19.06 24.25 -4.85
CA ALA A 202 17.90 23.40 -4.57
C ALA A 202 16.62 24.22 -4.38
N SER A 203 16.66 25.27 -3.58
CA SER A 203 15.52 26.18 -3.36
C SER A 203 15.03 26.83 -4.65
N SER A 204 15.95 27.22 -5.55
CA SER A 204 15.61 27.80 -6.85
C SER A 204 14.90 26.79 -7.76
N ALA A 205 15.28 25.52 -7.73
CA ALA A 205 14.56 24.45 -8.43
C ALA A 205 13.16 24.28 -7.86
N ILE A 206 13.05 24.08 -6.54
CA ILE A 206 11.77 23.84 -5.84
C ILE A 206 10.79 25.00 -6.08
N ALA A 207 11.24 26.24 -6.05
CA ALA A 207 10.40 27.42 -6.27
C ALA A 207 9.75 27.48 -7.66
N ARG A 208 10.21 26.69 -8.62
CA ARG A 208 9.67 26.60 -9.99
C ARG A 208 8.67 25.44 -10.13
N LEU A 209 8.65 24.49 -9.18
CA LEU A 209 7.79 23.34 -9.25
C LEU A 209 6.34 23.70 -8.95
N ARG A 210 5.44 23.06 -9.65
CA ARG A 210 4.06 22.93 -9.20
C ARG A 210 4.01 21.79 -8.18
N THR A 211 3.42 21.99 -7.04
CA THR A 211 3.29 20.97 -5.98
C THR A 211 1.86 20.82 -5.51
N GLY A 212 1.57 19.69 -4.86
CA GLY A 212 0.23 19.32 -4.44
C GLY A 212 -0.56 18.69 -5.60
N ARG A 213 -1.84 19.03 -5.72
CA ARG A 213 -2.70 18.52 -6.80
C ARG A 213 -2.52 19.36 -8.07
N ILE A 214 -1.87 18.77 -9.06
CA ILE A 214 -1.58 19.41 -10.34
C ILE A 214 -2.83 19.46 -11.22
N ASP A 215 -3.56 18.33 -11.28
CA ASP A 215 -4.86 18.19 -11.94
C ASP A 215 -5.66 17.04 -11.27
N ALA A 216 -6.81 16.66 -11.87
CA ALA A 216 -7.67 15.60 -11.32
C ALA A 216 -6.98 14.22 -11.21
N GLN A 217 -5.92 13.99 -11.98
CA GLN A 217 -5.24 12.71 -12.09
C GLN A 217 -3.80 12.73 -11.57
N THR A 218 -3.19 13.92 -11.36
CA THR A 218 -1.76 14.08 -11.12
C THR A 218 -1.51 14.83 -9.82
N THR A 219 -0.58 14.33 -9.02
CA THR A 219 -0.03 15.00 -7.83
C THR A 219 1.49 15.01 -7.91
N SER A 220 2.11 16.04 -7.30
CA SER A 220 3.57 16.16 -7.14
C SER A 220 3.86 16.69 -5.73
N ASN A 221 4.86 16.13 -5.08
CA ASN A 221 5.21 16.50 -3.71
C ASN A 221 6.73 16.56 -3.52
N VAL A 222 7.21 17.64 -2.92
CA VAL A 222 8.58 17.71 -2.38
C VAL A 222 8.50 17.30 -0.92
N GLY A 223 8.83 16.03 -0.66
CA GLY A 223 8.65 15.41 0.65
C GLY A 223 9.81 15.67 1.61
N VAL A 224 11.03 15.79 1.10
CA VAL A 224 12.24 15.97 1.92
C VAL A 224 13.15 17.02 1.28
N ILE A 225 13.72 17.87 2.12
CA ILE A 225 14.87 18.72 1.78
C ILE A 225 15.84 18.74 2.96
N SER A 226 17.12 18.52 2.70
CA SER A 226 18.17 18.63 3.70
C SER A 226 19.45 19.25 3.12
N GLY A 227 20.24 19.93 3.96
CA GLY A 227 21.49 20.51 3.50
C GLY A 227 22.14 21.45 4.50
N GLY A 228 23.42 21.76 4.27
CA GLY A 228 24.21 22.67 5.11
C GLY A 228 24.73 22.03 6.39
N LYS A 229 25.70 22.73 7.02
CA LYS A 229 26.37 22.28 8.26
C LYS A 229 26.39 23.37 9.33
N ALA A 230 26.58 24.64 8.97
CA ALA A 230 26.66 25.75 9.87
C ALA A 230 26.35 27.09 9.16
N ARG A 231 25.92 28.10 9.94
CA ARG A 231 25.53 29.43 9.41
C ARG A 231 26.64 30.18 8.71
N ASN A 232 27.90 29.97 9.11
CA ASN A 232 29.06 30.65 8.62
C ASN A 232 29.78 29.89 7.48
N ILE A 233 29.16 28.85 6.94
CA ILE A 233 29.69 28.06 5.81
C ILE A 233 28.69 28.11 4.64
N VAL A 234 29.16 28.38 3.43
CA VAL A 234 28.37 28.19 2.21
C VAL A 234 28.11 26.70 2.04
N PRO A 235 26.84 26.24 1.97
CA PRO A 235 26.51 24.81 1.88
C PRO A 235 27.04 24.17 0.60
N ASP A 236 27.79 23.10 0.76
CA ASP A 236 28.37 22.32 -0.34
C ASP A 236 27.52 21.13 -0.78
N ARG A 237 26.39 20.87 -0.11
CA ARG A 237 25.47 19.80 -0.45
C ARG A 237 24.04 20.14 -0.03
N ALA A 238 23.10 19.76 -0.88
CA ALA A 238 21.67 19.69 -0.59
C ALA A 238 21.08 18.44 -1.22
N ASP A 239 20.21 17.75 -0.48
CA ASP A 239 19.49 16.56 -0.91
C ASP A 239 17.99 16.90 -0.92
N VAL A 240 17.28 16.48 -1.99
CA VAL A 240 15.85 16.73 -2.17
C VAL A 240 15.19 15.47 -2.67
N ALA A 241 14.08 15.04 -2.02
CA ALA A 241 13.26 13.95 -2.49
C ALA A 241 11.88 14.45 -2.94
N VAL A 242 11.50 14.05 -4.15
CA VAL A 242 10.26 14.43 -4.82
C VAL A 242 9.53 13.16 -5.26
N GLU A 243 8.21 13.12 -5.11
CA GLU A 243 7.38 12.09 -5.73
C GLU A 243 6.40 12.72 -6.72
N VAL A 244 6.09 11.98 -7.78
CA VAL A 244 5.04 12.33 -8.74
C VAL A 244 4.14 11.11 -8.90
N ARG A 245 2.82 11.32 -8.81
CA ARG A 245 1.81 10.29 -9.03
C ARG A 245 0.83 10.71 -10.12
N SER A 246 0.41 9.77 -10.95
CA SER A 246 -0.68 10.01 -11.90
C SER A 246 -1.37 8.71 -12.31
N THR A 247 -2.68 8.78 -12.54
CA THR A 247 -3.44 7.70 -13.19
C THR A 247 -3.36 7.76 -14.73
N ASP A 248 -2.56 8.67 -15.28
CA ASP A 248 -2.32 8.88 -16.71
C ASP A 248 -0.81 8.94 -16.93
N LEU A 249 -0.26 7.98 -17.70
CA LEU A 249 1.18 7.83 -17.91
C LEU A 249 1.81 9.01 -18.67
N GLU A 250 1.07 9.60 -19.62
CA GLU A 250 1.60 10.76 -20.37
C GLU A 250 1.72 11.99 -19.46
N LYS A 251 0.74 12.17 -18.57
CA LYS A 251 0.77 13.25 -17.58
C LYS A 251 1.88 13.02 -16.55
N LEU A 252 2.04 11.76 -16.11
CA LEU A 252 3.13 11.38 -15.20
C LEU A 252 4.48 11.77 -15.78
N GLU A 253 4.80 11.30 -17.00
CA GLU A 253 6.07 11.57 -17.64
C GLU A 253 6.28 13.07 -17.89
N ARG A 254 5.23 13.79 -18.26
CA ARG A 254 5.31 15.26 -18.45
C ARG A 254 5.66 15.98 -17.15
N GLU A 255 5.04 15.60 -16.04
CA GLU A 255 5.32 16.22 -14.75
C GLU A 255 6.71 15.82 -14.22
N VAL A 256 7.09 14.54 -14.36
CA VAL A 256 8.45 14.07 -14.05
C VAL A 256 9.50 14.86 -14.84
N GLN A 257 9.27 15.07 -16.14
CA GLN A 257 10.21 15.85 -16.97
C GLN A 257 10.29 17.31 -16.51
N ALA A 258 9.14 17.92 -16.16
CA ALA A 258 9.13 19.29 -15.65
C ALA A 258 9.93 19.44 -14.33
N VAL A 259 9.86 18.43 -13.45
CA VAL A 259 10.68 18.39 -12.24
C VAL A 259 12.15 18.25 -12.57
N LEU A 260 12.52 17.32 -13.47
CA LEU A 260 13.91 17.14 -13.90
C LEU A 260 14.50 18.41 -14.53
N ASP A 261 13.74 19.08 -15.38
CA ASP A 261 14.18 20.31 -16.05
C ASP A 261 14.44 21.44 -15.05
N ALA A 262 13.56 21.62 -14.05
CA ALA A 262 13.73 22.64 -13.02
C ALA A 262 15.04 22.45 -12.22
N PHE A 263 15.38 21.20 -11.86
CA PHE A 263 16.62 20.90 -11.15
C PHE A 263 17.86 21.05 -12.05
N ASN A 264 17.79 20.61 -13.32
CA ASN A 264 18.89 20.79 -14.29
C ASN A 264 19.19 22.28 -14.55
N GLU A 265 18.16 23.10 -14.76
CA GLU A 265 18.32 24.54 -14.97
C GLU A 265 18.91 25.24 -13.73
N ALA A 266 18.43 24.87 -12.52
CA ALA A 266 18.94 25.46 -11.28
C ALA A 266 20.44 25.08 -11.04
N ALA A 267 20.79 23.82 -11.31
CA ALA A 267 22.16 23.34 -11.22
C ALA A 267 23.09 24.09 -12.23
N ALA A 268 22.66 24.19 -13.49
CA ALA A 268 23.39 24.91 -14.51
C ALA A 268 23.58 26.39 -14.16
N ALA A 269 22.54 27.06 -13.69
CA ALA A 269 22.59 28.49 -13.32
C ALA A 269 23.49 28.76 -12.11
N SER A 270 23.57 27.83 -11.15
CA SER A 270 24.40 27.97 -9.94
C SER A 270 25.84 27.46 -10.11
N GLY A 271 26.09 26.62 -11.11
CA GLY A 271 27.35 25.87 -11.28
C GLY A 271 27.48 24.68 -10.32
N ALA A 272 26.38 24.26 -9.65
CA ALA A 272 26.36 23.07 -8.85
C ALA A 272 26.35 21.81 -9.72
N ARG A 273 26.94 20.71 -9.23
CA ARG A 273 26.81 19.40 -9.86
C ARG A 273 25.51 18.76 -9.41
N LEU A 274 24.71 18.24 -10.34
CA LEU A 274 23.48 17.53 -10.05
C LEU A 274 23.66 16.03 -10.29
N THR A 275 23.22 15.24 -9.32
CA THR A 275 23.01 13.79 -9.47
C THR A 275 21.53 13.51 -9.22
N VAL A 276 20.92 12.70 -10.10
CA VAL A 276 19.51 12.33 -10.02
C VAL A 276 19.39 10.81 -9.97
N ARG A 277 18.61 10.30 -9.05
CA ARG A 277 18.08 8.94 -9.06
C ARG A 277 16.59 9.03 -9.39
N ARG A 278 16.16 8.26 -10.36
CA ARG A 278 14.74 8.07 -10.72
C ARG A 278 14.36 6.62 -10.49
N GLU A 279 13.27 6.39 -9.80
CA GLU A 279 12.73 5.06 -9.55
C GLU A 279 11.21 5.05 -9.80
N ALA A 280 10.74 4.12 -10.65
CA ALA A 280 9.32 3.83 -10.80
C ALA A 280 8.92 2.85 -9.70
N SER A 281 8.13 3.30 -8.73
CA SER A 281 7.75 2.49 -7.57
C SER A 281 6.68 1.47 -7.92
N PHE A 282 5.65 1.87 -8.67
CA PHE A 282 4.60 1.01 -9.20
C PHE A 282 3.91 1.67 -10.41
N GLU A 283 3.21 0.87 -11.21
CA GLU A 283 2.50 1.31 -12.41
C GLU A 283 0.99 1.42 -12.17
N THR A 284 0.34 2.31 -12.92
CA THR A 284 -1.10 2.54 -12.85
C THR A 284 -1.88 1.35 -13.43
N PHE A 285 -3.09 1.14 -12.92
CA PHE A 285 -4.08 0.31 -13.58
C PHE A 285 -5.44 1.01 -13.66
N THR A 286 -6.25 0.58 -14.60
CA THR A 286 -7.67 0.94 -14.74
C THR A 286 -8.44 -0.25 -15.23
N ILE A 287 -9.33 -0.80 -14.40
CA ILE A 287 -10.16 -1.96 -14.75
C ILE A 287 -11.54 -1.48 -15.15
N PRO A 288 -12.05 -1.89 -16.33
CA PRO A 288 -13.37 -1.52 -16.79
C PRO A 288 -14.48 -1.99 -15.83
N GLU A 289 -15.53 -1.19 -15.70
CA GLU A 289 -16.72 -1.52 -14.89
C GLU A 289 -17.41 -2.83 -15.33
N THR A 290 -17.24 -3.19 -16.60
CA THR A 290 -17.82 -4.39 -17.20
C THR A 290 -17.00 -5.66 -16.95
N HIS A 291 -15.79 -5.54 -16.37
CA HIS A 291 -14.97 -6.72 -16.09
C HIS A 291 -15.60 -7.58 -14.98
N PRO A 292 -15.54 -8.92 -15.07
CA PRO A 292 -16.13 -9.82 -14.07
C PRO A 292 -15.73 -9.50 -12.63
N VAL A 293 -14.46 -9.14 -12.36
CA VAL A 293 -13.99 -8.77 -11.02
C VAL A 293 -14.77 -7.58 -10.42
N VAL A 294 -15.16 -6.60 -11.24
CA VAL A 294 -15.95 -5.44 -10.81
C VAL A 294 -17.43 -5.79 -10.71
N THR A 295 -17.98 -6.47 -11.72
CA THR A 295 -19.41 -6.79 -11.75
C THR A 295 -19.80 -7.75 -10.64
N ASN A 296 -18.96 -8.74 -10.30
CA ASN A 296 -19.19 -9.66 -9.19
C ASN A 296 -19.18 -8.93 -7.85
N ALA A 297 -18.20 -8.06 -7.60
CA ALA A 297 -18.17 -7.23 -6.40
C ALA A 297 -19.40 -6.32 -6.29
N PHE A 298 -19.91 -5.78 -7.43
CA PHE A 298 -21.16 -5.01 -7.44
C PHE A 298 -22.37 -5.87 -7.08
N LEU A 299 -22.45 -7.09 -7.60
CA LEU A 299 -23.56 -8.01 -7.30
C LEU A 299 -23.54 -8.41 -5.81
N ALA A 300 -22.36 -8.76 -5.27
CA ALA A 300 -22.18 -9.09 -3.87
C ALA A 300 -22.62 -7.94 -2.95
N ALA A 301 -22.14 -6.71 -3.20
CA ALA A 301 -22.55 -5.53 -2.42
C ALA A 301 -24.06 -5.32 -2.44
N ARG A 302 -24.68 -5.37 -3.63
CA ARG A 302 -26.12 -5.17 -3.79
C ARG A 302 -26.96 -6.26 -3.11
N SER A 303 -26.50 -7.51 -3.11
CA SER A 303 -27.18 -8.60 -2.41
C SER A 303 -27.29 -8.37 -0.91
N LEU A 304 -26.37 -7.64 -0.35
CA LEU A 304 -26.30 -7.23 1.07
C LEU A 304 -26.96 -5.88 1.36
N GLY A 305 -27.56 -5.23 0.35
CA GLY A 305 -28.14 -3.89 0.49
C GLY A 305 -27.09 -2.78 0.59
N ILE A 306 -25.84 -3.06 0.28
CA ILE A 306 -24.74 -2.09 0.24
C ILE A 306 -24.73 -1.43 -1.14
N ALA A 307 -24.65 -0.10 -1.20
CA ALA A 307 -24.51 0.65 -2.45
C ALA A 307 -23.06 0.60 -2.92
N PRO A 308 -22.72 -0.16 -3.98
CA PRO A 308 -21.35 -0.22 -4.46
C PRO A 308 -20.91 1.09 -5.11
N ARG A 309 -19.63 1.43 -4.96
CA ARG A 309 -19.02 2.62 -5.56
C ARG A 309 -17.68 2.28 -6.19
N LEU A 310 -17.44 2.78 -7.39
CA LEU A 310 -16.09 2.80 -7.95
C LEU A 310 -15.29 3.92 -7.30
N TRP A 311 -14.05 3.59 -6.99
CA TRP A 311 -13.13 4.53 -6.36
C TRP A 311 -11.77 4.52 -7.07
N THR A 312 -11.12 5.68 -7.08
CA THR A 312 -9.75 5.82 -7.54
C THR A 312 -8.87 6.02 -6.31
N SER A 313 -7.94 5.10 -6.06
CA SER A 313 -6.99 5.26 -4.96
C SER A 313 -5.99 6.39 -5.25
N GLY A 314 -5.54 7.05 -4.19
CA GLY A 314 -4.42 7.99 -4.21
C GLY A 314 -3.06 7.30 -4.03
N GLY A 315 -3.07 6.05 -3.54
CA GLY A 315 -1.92 5.20 -3.29
C GLY A 315 -1.77 4.06 -4.29
N GLY A 316 -0.67 3.30 -4.15
CA GLY A 316 -0.52 2.01 -4.79
C GLY A 316 -0.92 0.93 -3.80
N THR A 317 -1.30 -0.23 -4.30
CA THR A 317 -1.53 -1.47 -3.55
C THR A 317 -0.94 -2.63 -4.32
N ASP A 318 -0.93 -3.82 -3.76
CA ASP A 318 -0.49 -5.04 -4.46
C ASP A 318 -1.22 -5.26 -5.79
N ALA A 319 -2.45 -4.73 -5.93
CA ALA A 319 -3.18 -4.75 -7.21
C ALA A 319 -2.39 -4.10 -8.34
N ASN A 320 -1.58 -3.06 -8.08
CA ASN A 320 -0.75 -2.43 -9.10
C ASN A 320 0.23 -3.43 -9.72
N VAL A 321 0.85 -4.25 -8.86
CA VAL A 321 1.82 -5.26 -9.30
C VAL A 321 1.14 -6.39 -10.05
N PHE A 322 0.05 -6.95 -9.51
CA PHE A 322 -0.65 -8.07 -10.13
C PHE A 322 -1.25 -7.71 -11.48
N ASN A 323 -1.84 -6.52 -11.62
CA ASN A 323 -2.40 -6.05 -12.90
C ASN A 323 -1.32 -5.94 -13.99
N VAL A 324 -0.13 -5.46 -13.64
CA VAL A 324 1.02 -5.42 -14.59
C VAL A 324 1.47 -6.82 -14.97
N GLN A 325 1.41 -7.78 -14.04
CA GLN A 325 1.76 -9.18 -14.28
C GLN A 325 0.67 -9.97 -15.04
N GLY A 326 -0.49 -9.34 -15.30
CA GLY A 326 -1.59 -9.93 -16.08
C GLY A 326 -2.68 -10.60 -15.26
N LEU A 327 -2.58 -10.65 -13.92
CA LEU A 327 -3.67 -11.06 -13.04
C LEU A 327 -4.53 -9.84 -12.68
N ILE A 328 -5.74 -9.79 -13.26
CA ILE A 328 -6.64 -8.65 -13.06
C ILE A 328 -7.16 -8.61 -11.63
N CYS A 329 -6.82 -7.56 -10.91
CA CYS A 329 -7.23 -7.35 -9.51
C CYS A 329 -7.87 -5.97 -9.32
N VAL A 330 -8.77 -5.88 -8.34
CA VAL A 330 -9.31 -4.62 -7.81
C VAL A 330 -9.12 -4.58 -6.30
N GLY A 331 -9.00 -3.39 -5.73
CA GLY A 331 -9.04 -3.23 -4.29
C GLY A 331 -10.48 -3.23 -3.77
N LEU A 332 -10.68 -3.69 -2.53
CA LEU A 332 -11.96 -3.61 -1.82
C LEU A 332 -11.79 -2.79 -0.55
N GLY A 333 -12.67 -1.81 -0.35
CA GLY A 333 -12.70 -1.04 0.89
C GLY A 333 -13.02 -1.94 2.09
N VAL A 334 -12.23 -1.80 3.15
CA VAL A 334 -12.38 -2.57 4.39
C VAL A 334 -12.94 -1.73 5.55
N GLY A 335 -13.01 -0.42 5.38
CA GLY A 335 -13.60 0.49 6.36
C GLY A 335 -12.61 1.05 7.38
N THR A 336 -11.31 0.94 7.15
CA THR A 336 -10.27 1.62 7.94
C THR A 336 -10.40 3.13 7.78
N GLU A 337 -10.30 3.85 8.88
CA GLU A 337 -10.33 5.32 8.94
C GLU A 337 -9.01 5.84 9.53
N ASP A 338 -8.50 6.95 8.99
CA ASP A 338 -7.24 7.60 9.38
C ASP A 338 -6.01 6.67 9.42
N PRO A 339 -5.79 5.79 8.39
CA PRO A 339 -4.65 4.90 8.36
C PRO A 339 -3.33 5.68 8.47
N HIS A 340 -2.24 4.99 8.81
CA HIS A 340 -0.90 5.56 8.96
C HIS A 340 -0.79 6.65 10.05
N SER A 341 -1.71 6.65 11.01
CA SER A 341 -1.70 7.62 12.11
C SER A 341 -2.10 6.98 13.45
N PRO A 342 -1.74 7.60 14.60
CA PRO A 342 -2.24 7.16 15.91
C PRO A 342 -3.76 7.35 16.12
N LYS A 343 -4.45 7.95 15.14
CA LYS A 343 -5.92 8.10 15.14
C LYS A 343 -6.61 6.98 14.37
N GLU A 344 -5.84 6.06 13.80
CA GLU A 344 -6.36 4.93 13.04
C GLU A 344 -7.40 4.16 13.84
N GLN A 345 -8.52 3.88 13.19
CA GLN A 345 -9.66 3.21 13.79
C GLN A 345 -10.42 2.40 12.74
N ILE A 346 -11.21 1.42 13.22
CA ILE A 346 -12.11 0.67 12.35
C ILE A 346 -13.42 0.38 13.08
N PRO A 347 -14.58 0.74 12.49
CA PRO A 347 -15.88 0.34 13.03
C PRO A 347 -16.09 -1.17 12.96
N VAL A 348 -16.52 -1.78 14.05
CA VAL A 348 -16.89 -3.22 14.12
C VAL A 348 -17.85 -3.59 13.00
N ALA A 349 -18.82 -2.73 12.70
CA ALA A 349 -19.79 -2.94 11.62
C ALA A 349 -19.13 -3.08 10.24
N GLN A 350 -17.97 -2.47 10.00
CA GLN A 350 -17.22 -2.62 8.74
C GLN A 350 -16.53 -4.00 8.67
N LEU A 351 -15.91 -4.46 9.75
CA LEU A 351 -15.35 -5.81 9.83
C LEU A 351 -16.42 -6.87 9.53
N GLU A 352 -17.57 -6.77 10.20
CA GLU A 352 -18.70 -7.70 9.99
C GLU A 352 -19.30 -7.60 8.58
N ALA A 353 -19.39 -6.39 8.02
CA ALA A 353 -19.86 -6.18 6.65
C ALA A 353 -18.87 -6.77 5.64
N GLY A 354 -17.56 -6.61 5.87
CA GLY A 354 -16.50 -7.18 5.05
C GLY A 354 -16.59 -8.70 4.95
N VAL A 355 -16.80 -9.37 6.08
CA VAL A 355 -16.99 -10.84 6.11
C VAL A 355 -18.15 -11.25 5.20
N ARG A 356 -19.34 -10.64 5.40
CA ARG A 356 -20.51 -10.93 4.56
C ARG A 356 -20.29 -10.60 3.09
N PHE A 357 -19.50 -9.57 2.81
CA PHE A 357 -19.19 -9.15 1.44
C PHE A 357 -18.32 -10.18 0.71
N ILE A 358 -17.38 -10.81 1.41
CA ILE A 358 -16.53 -11.86 0.83
C ILE A 358 -17.30 -13.19 0.74
N GLU A 359 -18.24 -13.48 1.65
CA GLU A 359 -19.09 -14.68 1.58
C GLU A 359 -20.13 -14.62 0.44
N ALA A 360 -20.50 -13.42 -0.04
CA ALA A 360 -21.53 -13.18 -1.07
C ALA A 360 -20.97 -13.24 -2.50
#